data_411f11b766b131e2338b8eb259e9ade7
#
_entry.id   411f11b766b131e2338b8eb259e9ade7
#
_cell.length_a   1.000
_cell.length_b   1.000
_cell.length_c   1.000
_cell.angle_alpha   90.00
_cell.angle_beta   90.00
_cell.angle_gamma   90.00
#
_symmetry.space_group_name_H-M   'P 1'
#
loop_
_entity.id
_entity.type
_entity.pdbx_description
1 polymer ?
#
loop_
_entity_poly.entity_id
_entity_poly.type
_entity_poly.pdbx_seq_one_letter_code
_entity_poly.pdbx_strand_id
1 'polypeptide(L)' 'MDVDLIEELRKRDELLAGYLKQIEIQEEFIQKQKEMIEYLEDHISKITDIISGV' A
#
# COMPACT_ATOMS: atom_id res chain seq x y z
N MET A 1 8.13 -1.31 41.33
CA MET A 1 7.00 -1.41 41.09
C MET A 1 6.74 -1.40 39.64
N ASP A 2 6.28 -1.14 38.93
CA ASP A 2 5.78 -1.27 37.61
C ASP A 2 6.79 -1.07 36.50
N VAL A 3 8.04 -1.46 36.76
CA VAL A 3 9.05 -1.52 35.69
C VAL A 3 8.59 -2.48 34.60
N ASP A 4 7.97 -3.59 34.99
CA ASP A 4 7.45 -4.56 34.05
C ASP A 4 6.30 -4.01 33.22
N LEU A 5 5.42 -3.22 33.86
CA LEU A 5 4.32 -2.58 33.17
C LEU A 5 4.79 -1.53 32.17
N ILE A 6 5.77 -0.72 32.58
CA ILE A 6 6.37 0.30 31.73
C ILE A 6 7.03 -0.36 30.52
N GLU A 7 7.72 -1.47 30.74
CA GLU A 7 8.37 -2.21 29.67
C GLU A 7 7.36 -2.82 28.70
N GLU A 8 6.25 -3.35 29.21
CA GLU A 8 5.18 -3.86 28.36
C GLU A 8 4.55 -2.77 27.52
N LEU A 9 4.31 -1.61 28.09
CA LEU A 9 3.75 -0.46 27.35
C LEU A 9 4.69 -0.01 26.25
N ARG A 10 5.99 0.03 26.54
CA ARG A 10 6.99 0.38 25.53
C ARG A 10 7.01 -0.62 24.38
N LYS A 11 6.93 -1.91 24.70
CA LYS A 11 6.89 -2.96 23.67
C LYS A 11 5.65 -2.84 22.79
N ARG A 12 4.50 -2.51 23.40
CA ARG A 12 3.27 -2.29 22.63
C ARG A 12 3.40 -1.10 21.71
N ASP A 13 4.01 0.00 22.18
CA ASP A 13 4.22 1.19 21.37
C ASP A 13 5.14 0.90 20.19
N GLU A 14 6.20 0.15 20.40
CA GLU A 14 7.12 -0.26 19.35
C GLU A 14 6.41 -1.13 18.32
N LEU A 15 5.56 -2.05 18.79
CA LEU A 15 4.81 -2.93 17.93
C LEU A 15 3.80 -2.14 17.08
N LEU A 16 3.10 -1.20 17.69
CA LEU A 16 2.16 -0.33 16.99
C LEU A 16 2.86 0.51 15.94
N ALA A 17 4.01 1.08 16.27
CA ALA A 17 4.80 1.85 15.32
C ALA A 17 5.23 0.99 14.13
N GLY A 18 5.61 -0.25 14.39
CA GLY A 18 5.95 -1.20 13.34
C GLY A 18 4.76 -1.52 12.41
N TYR A 19 3.60 -1.73 12.98
CA TYR A 19 2.38 -1.98 12.21
C TYR A 19 1.99 -0.77 11.37
N LEU A 20 2.05 0.43 11.93
CA LEU A 20 1.73 1.66 11.21
C LEU A 20 2.65 1.85 10.02
N LYS A 21 3.94 1.60 10.20
CA LYS A 21 4.90 1.67 9.10
C LYS A 21 4.59 0.66 8.01
N GLN A 22 4.21 -0.55 8.40
CA GLN A 22 3.83 -1.59 7.46
C GLN A 22 2.60 -1.21 6.66
N ILE A 23 1.61 -0.59 7.31
CA ILE A 23 0.41 -0.09 6.65
C ILE A 23 0.76 0.98 5.62
N GLU A 24 1.64 1.92 5.96
CA GLU A 24 2.10 2.95 5.03
C GLU A 24 2.74 2.33 3.79
N ILE A 25 3.61 1.34 3.97
CA ILE A 25 4.27 0.65 2.86
C ILE A 25 3.23 -0.05 1.98
N GLN A 26 2.25 -0.69 2.58
CA GLN A 26 1.18 -1.36 1.86
C GLN A 26 0.32 -0.37 1.08
N GLU A 27 0.01 0.78 1.66
CA GLU A 27 -0.78 1.82 1.00
C GLU A 27 -0.04 2.37 -0.22
N GLU A 28 1.26 2.60 -0.11
CA GLU A 28 2.08 3.02 -1.24
C GLU A 28 2.09 1.97 -2.35
N PHE A 29 2.19 0.70 -1.98
CA PHE A 29 2.16 -0.40 -2.92
C PHE A 29 0.82 -0.47 -3.66
N ILE A 30 -0.28 -0.33 -2.92
CA ILE A 30 -1.63 -0.31 -3.49
C ILE A 30 -1.78 0.86 -4.46
N GLN A 31 -1.27 2.02 -4.10
CA GLN A 31 -1.34 3.20 -4.96
C GLN A 31 -0.58 2.97 -6.27
N LYS A 32 0.60 2.38 -6.21
CA LYS A 32 1.38 2.05 -7.40
C LYS A 32 0.68 1.00 -8.26
N GLN A 33 0.02 0.03 -7.64
CA GLN A 33 -0.76 -0.95 -8.38
C GLN A 33 -1.93 -0.30 -9.10
N LYS A 34 -2.63 0.63 -8.47
CA LYS A 34 -3.72 1.36 -9.09
C LYS A 34 -3.24 2.13 -10.32
N GLU A 35 -2.11 2.82 -10.19
CA GLU A 35 -1.53 3.56 -11.30
C GLU A 35 -1.18 2.64 -12.47
N MET A 36 -0.62 1.47 -12.17
CA MET A 36 -0.31 0.48 -13.19
C MET A 36 -1.56 -0.04 -13.88
N ILE A 37 -2.61 -0.32 -13.12
CA ILE A 37 -3.88 -0.79 -13.67
C ILE A 37 -4.48 0.27 -14.61
N GLU A 38 -4.49 1.53 -14.19
CA GLU A 38 -4.97 2.63 -15.02
C GLU A 38 -4.17 2.76 -16.31
N TYR A 39 -2.85 2.65 -16.20
CA TYR A 39 -1.98 2.68 -17.37
C TYR A 39 -2.30 1.54 -18.34
N LEU A 40 -2.48 0.33 -17.83
CA LEU A 40 -2.78 -0.84 -18.64
C LEU A 40 -4.17 -0.74 -19.28
N GLU A 41 -5.15 -0.24 -18.56
CA GLU A 41 -6.50 -0.02 -19.08
C GLU A 41 -6.48 0.98 -20.21
N ASP A 42 -5.75 2.09 -20.04
CA ASP A 42 -5.61 3.10 -21.08
C ASP A 42 -4.91 2.53 -22.32
N HIS A 43 -3.89 1.72 -22.12
CA HIS A 43 -3.16 1.08 -23.19
C HIS A 43 -4.06 0.11 -23.97
N ILE A 44 -4.86 -0.69 -23.28
CA ILE A 44 -5.82 -1.61 -23.89
C ILE A 44 -6.87 -0.84 -24.67
N SER A 45 -7.37 0.26 -24.10
CA SER A 45 -8.35 1.11 -24.77
C SER A 45 -7.81 1.66 -26.09
N LYS A 46 -6.56 2.13 -26.09
CA LYS A 46 -5.91 2.63 -27.29
C LYS A 46 -5.74 1.55 -28.36
N ILE A 47 -5.34 0.35 -27.96
CA ILE A 47 -5.20 -0.78 -28.88
C ILE A 47 -6.56 -1.15 -29.47
N THR A 48 -7.59 -1.19 -28.64
CA THR A 48 -8.95 -1.50 -29.07
C THR A 48 -9.46 -0.47 -30.09
N ASP A 49 -9.20 0.81 -29.84
CA ASP A 49 -9.57 1.88 -30.78
C ASP A 49 -8.87 1.72 -32.12
N ILE A 50 -7.59 1.37 -32.13
CA ILE A 50 -6.83 1.13 -33.36
C ILE A 50 -7.44 -0.05 -34.13
N ILE A 51 -7.73 -1.14 -33.44
CA ILE A 51 -8.32 -2.33 -34.07
C ILE A 51 -9.72 -2.03 -34.62
N SER A 52 -10.50 -1.27 -33.85
CA SER A 52 -11.87 -0.90 -34.27
C SER A 52 -11.87 0.08 -35.45
N GLY A 53 -10.80 0.86 -35.59
CA GLY A 53 -10.66 1.80 -36.71
C GLY A 53 -10.22 1.15 -38.03
N VAL A 54 -9.87 -0.11 -37.96
CA VAL A 54 -9.47 -0.87 -39.14
C VAL A 54 -10.67 -1.62 -39.72
#